data_774654412d0cb74ff0adb83b2d82e01a
#
_entry.id   774654412d0cb74ff0adb83b2d82e01a
#
_cell.length_a   1.000
_cell.length_b   1.000
_cell.length_c   1.000
_cell.angle_alpha   90.00
_cell.angle_beta   90.00
_cell.angle_gamma   90.00
#
_symmetry.space_group_name_H-M   'P 1'
#
loop_
_entity.id
_entity.type
_entity.pdbx_description
1 polymer ?
#
loop_
_entity_poly.entity_id
_entity_poly.type
_entity_poly.pdbx_seq_one_letter_code
_entity_poly.pdbx_strand_id
1 'polypeptide(L)'
;MSKPCKVGFLLYPDFSLLGLSSALEVLRAVNQATGQCVYESAVIAESTVTSNLGLSIEPSQSALEFMDVVILVASKTGVQIPSAALSEASVLGGIGKGANLLASAGLLDGYRARLEGAADALQELYPRVVLSQTTFELDRNRMTCGAGTAAMDMTLSLVAREQGGYLAASVSELLVRDRLGGLGTSSFVAPPVRKQQPQIEEATQLMAANIEEPLGADELASLVGISRRQLERLFRKYLDTVPSRHYLKLRLECARKLLRETDRPVVDVGVACGFSNASHFSTAYKNHFDLTPREERQS
;
A
#
# COMPACT_ATOMS: atom_id res chain seq x y z
N MET A 1 -4.57 -14.92 -17.20
CA MET A 1 -4.54 -13.56 -16.65
C MET A 1 -5.76 -13.40 -15.76
N SER A 2 -5.59 -13.00 -14.50
CA SER A 2 -6.72 -12.69 -13.62
C SER A 2 -7.46 -11.45 -14.15
N LYS A 3 -8.79 -11.40 -13.97
CA LYS A 3 -9.59 -10.23 -14.32
C LYS A 3 -9.13 -9.04 -13.46
N PRO A 4 -8.97 -7.82 -14.03
CA PRO A 4 -8.60 -6.65 -13.22
C PRO A 4 -9.68 -6.35 -12.17
N CYS A 5 -9.24 -5.87 -11.00
CA CYS A 5 -10.13 -5.38 -9.96
C CYS A 5 -10.71 -4.02 -10.38
N LYS A 6 -12.02 -3.89 -10.45
CA LYS A 6 -12.71 -2.66 -10.83
C LYS A 6 -12.92 -1.77 -9.62
N VAL A 7 -12.37 -0.55 -9.68
CA VAL A 7 -12.46 0.46 -8.60
C VAL A 7 -13.23 1.69 -9.09
N GLY A 8 -14.41 1.91 -8.55
CA GLY A 8 -15.26 3.07 -8.84
C GLY A 8 -15.09 4.18 -7.82
N PHE A 9 -14.81 5.40 -8.26
CA PHE A 9 -14.80 6.60 -7.43
C PHE A 9 -16.08 7.40 -7.67
N LEU A 10 -17.02 7.33 -6.72
CA LEU A 10 -18.29 8.05 -6.79
C LEU A 10 -18.08 9.46 -6.24
N LEU A 11 -18.15 10.47 -7.14
CA LEU A 11 -17.87 11.86 -6.81
C LEU A 11 -19.12 12.63 -6.48
N TYR A 12 -19.01 13.49 -5.49
CA TYR A 12 -20.01 14.48 -5.12
C TYR A 12 -19.42 15.90 -5.22
N PRO A 13 -20.27 16.93 -5.47
CA PRO A 13 -19.77 18.31 -5.60
C PRO A 13 -18.86 18.74 -4.45
N ASP A 14 -17.86 19.57 -4.76
CA ASP A 14 -16.80 20.00 -3.85
C ASP A 14 -15.88 18.86 -3.34
N PHE A 15 -15.83 17.71 -4.02
CA PHE A 15 -14.97 16.60 -3.62
C PHE A 15 -13.51 17.02 -3.47
N SER A 16 -12.76 16.30 -2.63
CA SER A 16 -11.31 16.50 -2.50
C SER A 16 -10.57 16.03 -3.73
N LEU A 17 -10.09 16.96 -4.56
CA LEU A 17 -9.29 16.62 -5.74
C LEU A 17 -7.99 15.90 -5.34
N LEU A 18 -7.32 16.37 -4.28
CA LEU A 18 -6.11 15.72 -3.78
C LEU A 18 -6.41 14.30 -3.28
N GLY A 19 -7.54 14.09 -2.61
CA GLY A 19 -7.95 12.77 -2.15
C GLY A 19 -8.21 11.80 -3.31
N LEU A 20 -8.96 12.24 -4.33
CA LEU A 20 -9.21 11.45 -5.54
C LEU A 20 -7.90 11.13 -6.27
N SER A 21 -7.10 12.16 -6.60
CA SER A 21 -5.86 11.99 -7.37
C SER A 21 -4.83 11.12 -6.63
N SER A 22 -4.73 11.26 -5.31
CA SER A 22 -3.83 10.44 -4.49
C SER A 22 -4.19 8.95 -4.55
N ALA A 23 -5.48 8.61 -4.50
CA ALA A 23 -5.93 7.24 -4.60
C ALA A 23 -5.75 6.66 -6.02
N LEU A 24 -6.12 7.43 -7.06
CA LEU A 24 -5.94 7.04 -8.46
C LEU A 24 -4.47 6.81 -8.81
N GLU A 25 -3.58 7.65 -8.28
CA GLU A 25 -2.15 7.57 -8.56
C GLU A 25 -1.52 6.28 -7.99
N VAL A 26 -1.98 5.81 -6.82
CA VAL A 26 -1.56 4.50 -6.28
C VAL A 26 -1.95 3.37 -7.23
N LEU A 27 -3.20 3.35 -7.71
CA LEU A 27 -3.68 2.29 -8.61
C LEU A 27 -2.93 2.30 -9.95
N ARG A 28 -2.68 3.51 -10.49
CA ARG A 28 -1.87 3.70 -11.71
C ARG A 28 -0.44 3.18 -11.51
N ALA A 29 0.18 3.51 -10.38
CA ALA A 29 1.54 3.10 -10.07
C ALA A 29 1.66 1.57 -9.90
N VAL A 30 0.64 0.89 -9.35
CA VAL A 30 0.58 -0.58 -9.31
C VAL A 30 0.57 -1.17 -10.71
N ASN A 31 -0.28 -0.67 -11.60
CA ASN A 31 -0.35 -1.14 -12.99
C ASN A 31 0.98 -0.91 -13.72
N GLN A 32 1.62 0.23 -13.49
CA GLN A 32 2.94 0.54 -14.06
C GLN A 32 4.03 -0.40 -13.52
N ALA A 33 4.09 -0.61 -12.21
CA ALA A 33 5.11 -1.44 -11.57
C ALA A 33 5.01 -2.92 -11.96
N THR A 34 3.78 -3.40 -12.21
CA THR A 34 3.53 -4.80 -12.60
C THR A 34 3.56 -5.02 -14.12
N GLY A 35 3.46 -3.96 -14.93
CA GLY A 35 3.28 -4.06 -16.38
C GLY A 35 1.94 -4.70 -16.79
N GLN A 36 0.97 -4.79 -15.88
CA GLN A 36 -0.33 -5.43 -16.08
C GLN A 36 -1.45 -4.50 -15.60
N CYS A 37 -2.65 -4.66 -16.15
CA CYS A 37 -3.85 -4.00 -15.64
C CYS A 37 -4.37 -4.80 -14.42
N VAL A 38 -3.83 -4.51 -13.23
CA VAL A 38 -4.27 -5.09 -11.96
C VAL A 38 -5.53 -4.41 -11.48
N TYR A 39 -5.58 -3.08 -11.61
CA TYR A 39 -6.72 -2.24 -11.24
C TYR A 39 -7.24 -1.46 -12.44
N GLU A 40 -8.54 -1.52 -12.67
CA GLU A 40 -9.28 -0.68 -13.62
C GLU A 40 -10.09 0.34 -12.82
N SER A 41 -9.78 1.63 -12.95
CA SER A 41 -10.44 2.70 -12.20
C SER A 41 -11.43 3.46 -13.06
N ALA A 42 -12.59 3.80 -12.50
CA ALA A 42 -13.62 4.63 -13.11
C ALA A 42 -14.00 5.78 -12.18
N VAL A 43 -14.20 6.96 -12.76
CA VAL A 43 -14.79 8.12 -12.09
C VAL A 43 -16.27 8.16 -12.41
N ILE A 44 -17.11 8.17 -11.38
CA ILE A 44 -18.57 8.01 -11.50
C ILE A 44 -19.25 9.26 -10.94
N ALA A 45 -20.10 9.90 -11.73
CA ALA A 45 -20.99 10.98 -11.30
C ALA A 45 -22.12 11.15 -12.34
N GLU A 46 -23.26 11.70 -11.96
CA GLU A 46 -24.38 11.92 -12.87
C GLU A 46 -24.06 12.93 -14.01
N SER A 47 -23.16 13.87 -13.75
CA SER A 47 -22.70 14.89 -14.68
C SER A 47 -21.30 15.37 -14.29
N THR A 48 -20.76 16.33 -15.04
CA THR A 48 -19.50 17.01 -14.68
C THR A 48 -19.55 17.55 -13.26
N VAL A 49 -18.55 17.22 -12.45
CA VAL A 49 -18.45 17.57 -11.02
C VAL A 49 -17.27 18.47 -10.77
N THR A 50 -17.49 19.56 -10.03
CA THR A 50 -16.45 20.51 -9.66
C THR A 50 -15.86 20.14 -8.29
N SER A 51 -14.53 20.11 -8.22
CA SER A 51 -13.76 19.83 -7.01
C SER A 51 -13.71 21.03 -6.05
N ASN A 52 -13.22 20.79 -4.84
CA ASN A 52 -12.94 21.83 -3.85
C ASN A 52 -11.87 22.87 -4.29
N LEU A 53 -11.14 22.61 -5.35
CA LEU A 53 -10.17 23.53 -5.97
C LEU A 53 -10.69 24.22 -7.22
N GLY A 54 -11.98 24.09 -7.53
CA GLY A 54 -12.61 24.73 -8.69
C GLY A 54 -12.35 24.04 -10.03
N LEU A 55 -11.66 22.88 -10.03
CA LEU A 55 -11.44 22.10 -11.26
C LEU A 55 -12.61 21.15 -11.49
N SER A 56 -13.14 21.14 -12.71
CA SER A 56 -14.22 20.27 -13.10
C SER A 56 -13.72 18.98 -13.75
N ILE A 57 -14.30 17.86 -13.35
CA ILE A 57 -13.99 16.53 -13.90
C ILE A 57 -15.23 16.01 -14.62
N GLU A 58 -15.05 15.58 -15.86
CA GLU A 58 -16.03 14.82 -16.59
C GLU A 58 -15.97 13.35 -16.16
N PRO A 59 -17.08 12.73 -15.72
CA PRO A 59 -17.08 11.35 -15.27
C PRO A 59 -16.87 10.39 -16.45
N SER A 60 -16.20 9.27 -16.20
CA SER A 60 -16.09 8.18 -17.18
C SER A 60 -17.36 7.33 -17.27
N GLN A 61 -18.23 7.40 -16.24
CA GLN A 61 -19.51 6.72 -16.15
C GLN A 61 -20.55 7.61 -15.46
N SER A 62 -21.78 7.64 -15.98
CA SER A 62 -22.87 8.43 -15.39
C SER A 62 -23.64 7.70 -14.29
N ALA A 63 -23.49 6.39 -14.19
CA ALA A 63 -24.15 5.55 -13.19
C ALA A 63 -23.19 4.52 -12.61
N LEU A 64 -23.48 4.07 -11.38
CA LEU A 64 -22.73 3.02 -10.72
C LEU A 64 -23.10 1.67 -11.35
N GLU A 65 -22.19 1.11 -12.13
CA GLU A 65 -22.21 -0.28 -12.59
C GLU A 65 -21.51 -1.17 -11.57
N PHE A 66 -21.46 -2.48 -11.85
CA PHE A 66 -20.76 -3.43 -10.97
C PHE A 66 -19.28 -3.08 -10.83
N MET A 67 -18.86 -2.82 -9.58
CA MET A 67 -17.49 -2.54 -9.15
C MET A 67 -17.12 -3.46 -7.99
N ASP A 68 -15.88 -3.95 -8.00
CA ASP A 68 -15.35 -4.73 -6.88
C ASP A 68 -15.11 -3.85 -5.64
N VAL A 69 -14.65 -2.61 -5.87
CA VAL A 69 -14.42 -1.59 -4.84
C VAL A 69 -15.15 -0.31 -5.24
N VAL A 70 -15.91 0.28 -4.32
CA VAL A 70 -16.52 1.61 -4.52
C VAL A 70 -16.06 2.56 -3.42
N ILE A 71 -15.55 3.73 -3.82
CA ILE A 71 -15.05 4.77 -2.92
C ILE A 71 -15.84 6.05 -3.14
N LEU A 72 -16.56 6.50 -2.11
CA LEU A 72 -17.26 7.78 -2.13
C LEU A 72 -16.27 8.92 -1.81
N VAL A 73 -16.23 9.94 -2.65
CA VAL A 73 -15.38 11.12 -2.44
C VAL A 73 -16.27 12.34 -2.30
N ALA A 74 -16.37 12.88 -1.09
CA ALA A 74 -17.24 14.00 -0.76
C ALA A 74 -16.60 14.95 0.25
N SER A 75 -16.99 16.23 0.19
CA SER A 75 -16.64 17.26 1.20
C SER A 75 -17.87 17.74 1.98
N LYS A 76 -19.06 17.33 1.59
CA LYS A 76 -20.34 17.67 2.24
C LYS A 76 -21.13 16.42 2.59
N THR A 77 -21.99 16.53 3.59
CA THR A 77 -22.99 15.53 3.96
C THR A 77 -24.39 15.98 3.49
N GLY A 78 -25.42 15.15 3.70
CA GLY A 78 -26.79 15.50 3.34
C GLY A 78 -27.17 15.25 1.88
N VAL A 79 -26.31 14.58 1.12
CA VAL A 79 -26.62 14.10 -0.23
C VAL A 79 -27.11 12.65 -0.17
N GLN A 80 -28.00 12.29 -1.08
CA GLN A 80 -28.44 10.90 -1.22
C GLN A 80 -27.35 10.05 -1.88
N ILE A 81 -27.18 8.82 -1.40
CA ILE A 81 -26.29 7.84 -1.98
C ILE A 81 -27.07 6.61 -2.46
N PRO A 82 -26.64 5.92 -3.52
CA PRO A 82 -27.32 4.74 -4.06
C PRO A 82 -27.04 3.49 -3.20
N SER A 83 -27.55 3.46 -1.96
CA SER A 83 -27.21 2.46 -0.94
C SER A 83 -27.42 1.01 -1.43
N ALA A 84 -28.44 0.74 -2.24
CA ALA A 84 -28.68 -0.59 -2.79
C ALA A 84 -27.54 -1.03 -3.71
N ALA A 85 -27.13 -0.17 -4.68
CA ALA A 85 -26.03 -0.47 -5.60
C ALA A 85 -24.68 -0.55 -4.88
N LEU A 86 -24.47 0.27 -3.83
CA LEU A 86 -23.27 0.22 -3.00
C LEU A 86 -23.14 -1.11 -2.25
N SER A 87 -24.25 -1.73 -1.85
CA SER A 87 -24.24 -3.01 -1.14
C SER A 87 -23.76 -4.19 -1.99
N GLU A 88 -23.71 -4.04 -3.31
CA GLU A 88 -23.23 -5.06 -4.24
C GLU A 88 -21.69 -5.07 -4.34
N ALA A 89 -21.02 -3.99 -3.97
CA ALA A 89 -19.57 -3.91 -3.98
C ALA A 89 -18.94 -4.78 -2.88
N SER A 90 -17.86 -5.48 -3.23
CA SER A 90 -17.10 -6.31 -2.27
C SER A 90 -16.44 -5.47 -1.19
N VAL A 91 -15.96 -4.26 -1.54
CA VAL A 91 -15.33 -3.31 -0.63
C VAL A 91 -15.95 -1.93 -0.80
N LEU A 92 -16.31 -1.29 0.31
CA LEU A 92 -16.78 0.10 0.32
C LEU A 92 -15.77 1.01 0.99
N GLY A 93 -15.53 2.17 0.37
CA GLY A 93 -14.62 3.19 0.88
C GLY A 93 -15.25 4.57 0.94
N GLY A 94 -14.67 5.42 1.81
CA GLY A 94 -15.03 6.83 1.91
C GLY A 94 -13.82 7.71 2.14
N ILE A 95 -13.67 8.75 1.31
CA ILE A 95 -12.66 9.80 1.43
C ILE A 95 -13.33 11.07 1.91
N GLY A 96 -12.81 11.67 2.97
CA GLY A 96 -13.38 12.86 3.58
C GLY A 96 -14.80 12.61 4.11
N LYS A 97 -15.74 13.48 3.75
CA LYS A 97 -17.17 13.31 4.10
C LYS A 97 -17.85 12.12 3.40
N GLY A 98 -17.20 11.50 2.41
CA GLY A 98 -17.66 10.24 1.83
C GLY A 98 -17.82 9.12 2.88
N ALA A 99 -16.92 9.08 3.87
CA ALA A 99 -17.05 8.17 5.01
C ALA A 99 -18.29 8.48 5.88
N ASN A 100 -18.59 9.76 6.11
CA ASN A 100 -19.78 10.18 6.84
C ASN A 100 -21.09 9.84 6.08
N LEU A 101 -21.07 9.91 4.74
CA LEU A 101 -22.22 9.47 3.91
C LEU A 101 -22.47 7.97 4.07
N LEU A 102 -21.43 7.14 4.08
CA LEU A 102 -21.56 5.72 4.36
C LEU A 102 -22.12 5.45 5.75
N ALA A 103 -21.65 6.22 6.78
CA ALA A 103 -22.14 6.11 8.14
C ALA A 103 -23.63 6.49 8.25
N SER A 104 -24.05 7.59 7.59
CA SER A 104 -25.44 8.03 7.57
C SER A 104 -26.41 7.04 6.93
N ALA A 105 -25.89 6.22 5.98
CA ALA A 105 -26.65 5.15 5.33
C ALA A 105 -26.63 3.82 6.14
N GLY A 106 -26.00 3.77 7.32
CA GLY A 106 -25.85 2.56 8.14
C GLY A 106 -24.84 1.55 7.58
N LEU A 107 -24.11 1.88 6.50
CA LEU A 107 -23.16 0.97 5.83
C LEU A 107 -21.84 0.80 6.61
N LEU A 108 -21.66 1.56 7.70
CA LEU A 108 -20.52 1.45 8.64
C LEU A 108 -20.94 0.96 10.03
N ASP A 109 -22.18 0.54 10.24
CA ASP A 109 -22.65 0.01 11.52
C ASP A 109 -21.83 -1.23 11.93
N GLY A 110 -21.27 -1.19 13.15
CA GLY A 110 -20.41 -2.26 13.68
C GLY A 110 -19.00 -2.34 13.05
N TYR A 111 -18.62 -1.36 12.25
CA TYR A 111 -17.27 -1.23 11.69
C TYR A 111 -16.48 -0.14 12.40
N ARG A 112 -15.16 -0.31 12.42
CA ARG A 112 -14.26 0.79 12.74
C ARG A 112 -14.13 1.69 11.53
N ALA A 113 -14.22 3.00 11.75
CA ALA A 113 -14.14 3.97 10.68
C ALA A 113 -13.49 5.28 11.11
N ARG A 114 -12.76 5.90 10.20
CA ARG A 114 -12.32 7.29 10.31
C ARG A 114 -13.37 8.19 9.66
N LEU A 115 -14.03 9.01 10.48
CA LEU A 115 -15.01 10.00 10.05
C LEU A 115 -14.47 11.41 10.24
N GLU A 116 -14.99 12.38 9.49
CA GLU A 116 -14.62 13.79 9.62
C GLU A 116 -15.63 14.55 10.50
N GLY A 117 -15.16 15.12 11.60
CA GLY A 117 -15.94 15.92 12.55
C GLY A 117 -15.42 15.77 13.97
N ALA A 118 -16.07 16.48 14.90
CA ALA A 118 -15.79 16.34 16.33
C ALA A 118 -16.25 14.98 16.84
N ALA A 119 -15.42 14.30 17.61
CA ALA A 119 -15.65 12.92 18.03
C ALA A 119 -16.98 12.74 18.78
N ASP A 120 -17.30 13.64 19.71
CA ASP A 120 -18.54 13.58 20.51
C ASP A 120 -19.78 13.69 19.63
N ALA A 121 -19.80 14.64 18.69
CA ALA A 121 -20.90 14.82 17.76
C ALA A 121 -21.04 13.62 16.81
N LEU A 122 -19.94 13.02 16.37
CA LEU A 122 -19.96 11.82 15.52
C LEU A 122 -20.46 10.59 16.29
N GLN A 123 -20.09 10.46 17.58
CA GLN A 123 -20.54 9.35 18.40
C GLN A 123 -22.05 9.44 18.68
N GLU A 124 -22.57 10.65 18.82
CA GLU A 124 -24.01 10.88 18.98
C GLU A 124 -24.79 10.59 17.69
N LEU A 125 -24.28 11.06 16.54
CA LEU A 125 -24.91 10.86 15.23
C LEU A 125 -24.82 9.41 14.73
N TYR A 126 -23.71 8.72 15.01
CA TYR A 126 -23.42 7.37 14.48
C TYR A 126 -23.04 6.42 15.62
N PRO A 127 -23.95 6.12 16.57
CA PRO A 127 -23.62 5.37 17.79
C PRO A 127 -23.17 3.94 17.55
N ARG A 128 -23.46 3.36 16.36
CA ARG A 128 -23.07 2.00 16.00
C ARG A 128 -21.72 1.93 15.27
N VAL A 129 -21.13 3.07 14.92
CA VAL A 129 -19.81 3.13 14.29
C VAL A 129 -18.73 3.19 15.36
N VAL A 130 -17.71 2.37 15.28
CA VAL A 130 -16.54 2.42 16.16
C VAL A 130 -15.57 3.48 15.62
N LEU A 131 -15.58 4.68 16.20
CA LEU A 131 -14.75 5.78 15.73
C LEU A 131 -13.26 5.51 15.90
N SER A 132 -12.49 5.76 14.83
CA SER A 132 -11.02 5.68 14.82
C SER A 132 -10.40 7.07 14.79
N GLN A 133 -9.29 7.25 15.54
CA GLN A 133 -8.49 8.47 15.57
C GLN A 133 -7.30 8.44 14.61
N THR A 134 -7.14 7.36 13.84
CA THR A 134 -6.08 7.23 12.82
C THR A 134 -6.36 8.12 11.61
N THR A 135 -5.38 8.35 10.76
CA THR A 135 -5.55 9.12 9.50
C THR A 135 -6.46 8.39 8.52
N PHE A 136 -6.44 7.06 8.53
CA PHE A 136 -7.34 6.17 7.78
C PHE A 136 -7.62 4.90 8.60
N GLU A 137 -8.67 4.17 8.23
CA GLU A 137 -9.03 2.88 8.83
C GLU A 137 -9.44 1.88 7.74
N LEU A 138 -8.93 0.65 7.84
CA LEU A 138 -9.39 -0.52 7.09
C LEU A 138 -9.94 -1.54 8.08
N ASP A 139 -11.22 -1.80 8.04
CA ASP A 139 -11.86 -2.82 8.86
C ASP A 139 -12.68 -3.77 7.97
N ARG A 140 -12.22 -5.02 7.88
CA ARG A 140 -12.83 -6.04 7.01
C ARG A 140 -12.95 -5.54 5.57
N ASN A 141 -14.14 -5.28 5.07
CA ASN A 141 -14.41 -4.77 3.74
C ASN A 141 -14.86 -3.29 3.73
N ARG A 142 -14.46 -2.53 4.74
CA ARG A 142 -14.69 -1.08 4.82
C ARG A 142 -13.36 -0.35 4.90
N MET A 143 -13.24 0.76 4.17
CA MET A 143 -12.05 1.59 4.17
C MET A 143 -12.44 3.06 4.23
N THR A 144 -11.89 3.81 5.18
CA THR A 144 -12.26 5.21 5.41
C THR A 144 -11.03 6.04 5.74
N CYS A 145 -10.96 7.27 5.23
CA CYS A 145 -9.88 8.19 5.56
C CYS A 145 -10.38 9.63 5.59
N GLY A 146 -9.57 10.50 6.18
CA GLY A 146 -9.72 11.93 6.00
C GLY A 146 -9.46 12.36 4.54
N ALA A 147 -9.72 13.64 4.24
CA ALA A 147 -9.41 14.20 2.93
C ALA A 147 -7.89 14.31 2.70
N GLY A 148 -7.49 14.54 1.44
CA GLY A 148 -6.11 14.80 1.06
C GLY A 148 -5.25 13.53 0.92
N THR A 149 -4.01 13.59 1.41
CA THR A 149 -3.01 12.52 1.20
C THR A 149 -3.30 11.24 1.97
N ALA A 150 -4.17 11.25 2.98
CA ALA A 150 -4.61 10.06 3.69
C ALA A 150 -5.24 9.01 2.76
N ALA A 151 -5.81 9.44 1.64
CA ALA A 151 -6.35 8.55 0.62
C ALA A 151 -5.26 7.71 -0.07
N MET A 152 -4.03 8.24 -0.19
CA MET A 152 -2.87 7.48 -0.70
C MET A 152 -2.54 6.32 0.24
N ASP A 153 -2.41 6.60 1.54
CA ASP A 153 -2.06 5.60 2.55
C ASP A 153 -3.15 4.52 2.66
N MET A 154 -4.42 4.93 2.61
CA MET A 154 -5.56 4.03 2.59
C MET A 154 -5.51 3.10 1.37
N THR A 155 -5.24 3.64 0.18
CA THR A 155 -5.20 2.85 -1.06
C THR A 155 -3.97 1.94 -1.11
N LEU A 156 -2.79 2.41 -0.63
CA LEU A 156 -1.60 1.57 -0.47
C LEU A 156 -1.87 0.39 0.48
N SER A 157 -2.64 0.61 1.55
CA SER A 157 -3.02 -0.45 2.48
C SER A 157 -4.00 -1.45 1.86
N LEU A 158 -4.90 -1.00 0.97
CA LEU A 158 -5.72 -1.90 0.15
C LEU A 158 -4.85 -2.76 -0.76
N VAL A 159 -3.88 -2.16 -1.47
CA VAL A 159 -2.92 -2.86 -2.32
C VAL A 159 -2.11 -3.88 -1.51
N ALA A 160 -1.62 -3.50 -0.32
CA ALA A 160 -0.89 -4.39 0.56
C ALA A 160 -1.71 -5.62 0.98
N ARG A 161 -2.99 -5.43 1.23
CA ARG A 161 -3.91 -6.51 1.59
C ARG A 161 -4.21 -7.46 0.43
N GLU A 162 -4.40 -6.93 -0.78
CA GLU A 162 -4.85 -7.72 -1.95
C GLU A 162 -3.69 -8.29 -2.76
N GLN A 163 -2.61 -7.52 -2.91
CA GLN A 163 -1.47 -7.85 -3.78
C GLN A 163 -0.18 -8.17 -3.00
N GLY A 164 -0.22 -8.00 -1.67
CA GLY A 164 0.91 -8.22 -0.78
C GLY A 164 1.74 -6.96 -0.47
N GLY A 165 2.35 -6.97 0.72
CA GLY A 165 3.07 -5.82 1.26
C GLY A 165 4.29 -5.40 0.44
N TYR A 166 4.93 -6.34 -0.27
CA TYR A 166 6.08 -6.04 -1.11
C TYR A 166 5.73 -5.10 -2.28
N LEU A 167 4.66 -5.39 -3.01
CA LEU A 167 4.22 -4.53 -4.11
C LEU A 167 3.79 -3.15 -3.60
N ALA A 168 3.06 -3.10 -2.49
CA ALA A 168 2.66 -1.83 -1.87
C ALA A 168 3.87 -0.98 -1.44
N ALA A 169 4.91 -1.60 -0.86
CA ALA A 169 6.14 -0.92 -0.48
C ALA A 169 6.89 -0.39 -1.71
N SER A 170 7.03 -1.19 -2.78
CA SER A 170 7.66 -0.78 -4.04
C SER A 170 6.93 0.38 -4.71
N VAL A 171 5.59 0.34 -4.71
CA VAL A 171 4.74 1.43 -5.23
C VAL A 171 4.87 2.68 -4.37
N SER A 172 4.88 2.54 -3.05
CA SER A 172 5.09 3.66 -2.12
C SER A 172 6.44 4.34 -2.37
N GLU A 173 7.51 3.56 -2.56
CA GLU A 173 8.85 4.07 -2.87
C GLU A 173 8.86 4.81 -4.22
N LEU A 174 8.19 4.28 -5.24
CA LEU A 174 8.05 4.93 -6.55
C LEU A 174 7.38 6.30 -6.41
N LEU A 175 6.25 6.37 -5.70
CA LEU A 175 5.50 7.61 -5.47
C LEU A 175 6.27 8.66 -4.67
N VAL A 176 7.12 8.24 -3.73
CA VAL A 176 7.99 9.12 -2.96
C VAL A 176 9.16 9.62 -3.79
N ARG A 177 9.78 8.78 -4.61
CA ARG A 177 10.87 9.16 -5.53
C ARG A 177 10.42 10.22 -6.53
N ASP A 178 9.23 10.09 -7.10
CA ASP A 178 8.67 11.09 -8.01
C ASP A 178 8.43 12.46 -7.32
N ARG A 179 8.15 12.45 -6.00
CA ARG A 179 7.98 13.69 -5.21
C ARG A 179 9.29 14.37 -4.83
N LEU A 180 10.34 13.62 -4.52
CA LEU A 180 11.52 14.15 -3.87
C LEU A 180 12.68 14.42 -4.83
N GLY A 181 12.56 14.11 -6.13
CA GLY A 181 13.51 14.53 -7.16
C GLY A 181 15.00 14.43 -6.78
N GLY A 182 15.41 13.36 -6.10
CA GLY A 182 16.81 13.13 -5.77
C GLY A 182 17.30 13.67 -4.42
N LEU A 183 16.44 14.18 -3.54
CA LEU A 183 16.81 14.49 -2.16
C LEU A 183 16.71 13.21 -1.32
N GLY A 184 17.86 12.72 -0.88
CA GLY A 184 18.06 11.47 -0.20
C GLY A 184 17.15 11.25 1.01
N THR A 185 16.76 9.98 1.16
CA THR A 185 16.25 9.33 2.36
C THR A 185 15.12 10.05 3.11
N SER A 186 13.90 9.90 2.61
CA SER A 186 12.75 9.92 3.52
C SER A 186 12.37 8.47 3.82
N SER A 187 12.54 8.08 5.08
CA SER A 187 11.97 6.84 5.61
C SER A 187 10.46 6.99 5.62
N PHE A 188 9.80 6.63 4.51
CA PHE A 188 8.38 6.36 4.57
C PHE A 188 8.21 5.09 5.40
N VAL A 189 7.88 5.26 6.66
CA VAL A 189 7.34 4.18 7.47
C VAL A 189 5.94 3.94 6.90
N ALA A 190 5.77 2.88 6.13
CA ALA A 190 4.45 2.42 5.76
C ALA A 190 3.62 2.38 7.04
N PRO A 191 2.41 3.01 7.07
CA PRO A 191 1.58 2.93 8.25
C PRO A 191 1.40 1.45 8.58
N PRO A 192 1.41 1.05 9.84
CA PRO A 192 1.35 -0.35 10.22
C PRO A 192 0.10 -0.95 9.62
N VAL A 193 0.25 -1.72 8.54
CA VAL A 193 -0.77 -2.66 8.12
C VAL A 193 -1.05 -3.48 9.35
N ARG A 194 -2.27 -3.40 9.89
CA ARG A 194 -2.63 -4.04 11.16
C ARG A 194 -2.10 -5.46 11.16
N LYS A 195 -1.24 -5.71 12.11
CA LYS A 195 -0.52 -6.94 12.44
C LYS A 195 -1.31 -8.20 12.11
N GLN A 196 -1.26 -8.66 10.85
CA GLN A 196 -1.75 -10.00 10.55
C GLN A 196 -0.70 -11.06 10.89
N GLN A 197 0.58 -10.68 10.94
CA GLN A 197 1.67 -11.58 11.35
C GLN A 197 2.85 -10.76 11.90
N PRO A 198 2.81 -10.34 13.18
CA PRO A 198 3.88 -9.54 13.78
C PRO A 198 5.26 -10.20 13.67
N GLN A 199 5.32 -11.53 13.67
CA GLN A 199 6.56 -12.30 13.56
C GLN A 199 7.23 -12.18 12.19
N ILE A 200 6.45 -12.04 11.09
CA ILE A 200 7.04 -11.85 9.75
C ILE A 200 7.59 -10.44 9.62
N GLU A 201 6.84 -9.44 10.09
CA GLU A 201 7.26 -8.04 10.05
C GLU A 201 8.53 -7.84 10.87
N GLU A 202 8.55 -8.35 12.10
CA GLU A 202 9.71 -8.30 12.98
C GLU A 202 10.91 -9.05 12.38
N ALA A 203 10.68 -10.25 11.84
CA ALA A 203 11.74 -11.01 11.16
C ALA A 203 12.32 -10.25 9.97
N THR A 204 11.47 -9.61 9.16
CA THR A 204 11.91 -8.84 7.99
C THR A 204 12.67 -7.58 8.39
N GLN A 205 12.24 -6.90 9.47
CA GLN A 205 12.96 -5.75 10.04
C GLN A 205 14.33 -6.17 10.59
N LEU A 206 14.41 -7.30 11.32
CA LEU A 206 15.66 -7.84 11.81
C LEU A 206 16.62 -8.20 10.67
N MET A 207 16.11 -8.81 9.59
CA MET A 207 16.91 -9.10 8.40
C MET A 207 17.44 -7.81 7.76
N ALA A 208 16.61 -6.77 7.63
CA ALA A 208 17.02 -5.50 7.04
C ALA A 208 18.04 -4.75 7.91
N ALA A 209 17.93 -4.86 9.23
CA ALA A 209 18.88 -4.25 10.17
C ALA A 209 20.23 -4.98 10.24
N ASN A 210 20.30 -6.26 9.83
CA ASN A 210 21.49 -7.10 9.93
C ASN A 210 21.97 -7.58 8.54
N ILE A 211 22.12 -6.66 7.60
CA ILE A 211 22.54 -6.97 6.21
C ILE A 211 24.01 -7.41 6.15
N GLU A 212 24.90 -6.72 6.88
CA GLU A 212 26.35 -6.96 6.88
C GLU A 212 26.72 -8.26 7.62
N GLU A 213 26.04 -8.52 8.74
CA GLU A 213 26.22 -9.75 9.54
C GLU A 213 24.88 -10.52 9.59
N PRO A 214 24.59 -11.34 8.56
CA PRO A 214 23.28 -11.98 8.44
C PRO A 214 22.99 -12.98 9.56
N LEU A 215 21.86 -12.79 10.23
CA LEU A 215 21.35 -13.70 11.26
C LEU A 215 21.04 -15.09 10.68
N GLY A 216 21.33 -16.14 11.42
CA GLY A 216 20.93 -17.50 11.09
C GLY A 216 19.43 -17.71 11.19
N ALA A 217 18.88 -18.69 10.46
CA ALA A 217 17.44 -18.95 10.47
C ALA A 217 16.90 -19.34 11.85
N ASP A 218 17.70 -20.06 12.65
CA ASP A 218 17.33 -20.45 14.01
C ASP A 218 17.39 -19.27 14.98
N GLU A 219 18.39 -18.42 14.82
CA GLU A 219 18.57 -17.18 15.60
C GLU A 219 17.42 -16.20 15.31
N LEU A 220 17.11 -15.98 14.02
CA LEU A 220 16.00 -15.13 13.60
C LEU A 220 14.66 -15.62 14.17
N ALA A 221 14.42 -16.93 14.12
CA ALA A 221 13.21 -17.53 14.68
C ALA A 221 13.11 -17.34 16.20
N SER A 222 14.25 -17.48 16.90
CA SER A 222 14.35 -17.23 18.35
C SER A 222 14.07 -15.78 18.71
N LEU A 223 14.62 -14.82 17.96
CA LEU A 223 14.40 -13.38 18.19
C LEU A 223 12.93 -12.97 18.05
N VAL A 224 12.21 -13.56 17.08
CA VAL A 224 10.77 -13.30 16.87
C VAL A 224 9.86 -14.22 17.69
N GLY A 225 10.42 -15.01 18.62
CA GLY A 225 9.66 -15.82 19.59
C GLY A 225 8.91 -17.02 19.02
N ILE A 226 9.35 -17.58 17.87
CA ILE A 226 8.72 -18.76 17.24
C ILE A 226 9.77 -19.80 16.83
N SER A 227 9.30 -21.01 16.52
CA SER A 227 10.21 -22.05 15.99
C SER A 227 10.57 -21.77 14.52
N ARG A 228 11.76 -22.22 14.08
CA ARG A 228 12.19 -22.14 12.68
C ARG A 228 11.13 -22.68 11.70
N ARG A 229 10.53 -23.83 12.04
CA ARG A 229 9.47 -24.46 11.22
C ARG A 229 8.23 -23.55 11.08
N GLN A 230 7.86 -22.84 12.16
CA GLN A 230 6.78 -21.85 12.12
C GLN A 230 7.17 -20.65 11.26
N LEU A 231 8.39 -20.12 11.39
CA LEU A 231 8.90 -19.02 10.58
C LEU A 231 8.86 -19.39 9.08
N GLU A 232 9.39 -20.56 8.69
CA GLU A 232 9.36 -21.04 7.31
C GLU A 232 7.93 -21.18 6.77
N ARG A 233 7.00 -21.72 7.60
CA ARG A 233 5.59 -21.85 7.23
C ARG A 233 4.93 -20.49 7.01
N LEU A 234 5.22 -19.51 7.87
CA LEU A 234 4.70 -18.15 7.75
C LEU A 234 5.23 -17.48 6.50
N PHE A 235 6.54 -17.55 6.22
CA PHE A 235 7.13 -16.99 5.00
C PHE A 235 6.54 -17.61 3.73
N ARG A 236 6.36 -18.94 3.68
CA ARG A 236 5.72 -19.59 2.53
C ARG A 236 4.26 -19.17 2.36
N LYS A 237 3.51 -19.07 3.47
CA LYS A 237 2.08 -18.74 3.44
C LYS A 237 1.82 -17.28 3.02
N TYR A 238 2.64 -16.32 3.47
CA TYR A 238 2.37 -14.89 3.33
C TYR A 238 3.29 -14.17 2.35
N LEU A 239 4.49 -14.71 2.07
CA LEU A 239 5.49 -14.11 1.18
C LEU A 239 5.86 -15.04 -0.01
N ASP A 240 5.21 -16.19 -0.12
CA ASP A 240 5.46 -17.23 -1.15
C ASP A 240 6.95 -17.57 -1.33
N THR A 241 7.72 -17.50 -0.24
CA THR A 241 9.17 -17.75 -0.23
C THR A 241 9.60 -18.40 1.08
N VAL A 242 10.89 -18.68 1.22
CA VAL A 242 11.50 -19.12 2.49
C VAL A 242 12.36 -18.00 3.08
N PRO A 243 12.56 -17.94 4.42
CA PRO A 243 13.33 -16.86 5.07
C PRO A 243 14.71 -16.64 4.44
N SER A 244 15.45 -17.69 4.14
CA SER A 244 16.79 -17.60 3.55
C SER A 244 16.79 -16.97 2.15
N ARG A 245 15.80 -17.29 1.30
CA ARG A 245 15.68 -16.71 -0.03
C ARG A 245 15.23 -15.24 0.05
N HIS A 246 14.33 -14.92 0.96
CA HIS A 246 13.92 -13.54 1.22
C HIS A 246 15.11 -12.69 1.69
N TYR A 247 15.89 -13.20 2.64
CA TYR A 247 17.07 -12.51 3.15
C TYR A 247 18.14 -12.31 2.07
N LEU A 248 18.40 -13.34 1.26
CA LEU A 248 19.32 -13.22 0.12
C LEU A 248 18.88 -12.08 -0.82
N LYS A 249 17.58 -11.99 -1.13
CA LYS A 249 17.01 -10.94 -1.97
C LYS A 249 17.26 -9.55 -1.37
N LEU A 250 17.00 -9.33 -0.07
CA LEU A 250 17.27 -8.06 0.62
C LEU A 250 18.74 -7.65 0.51
N ARG A 251 19.66 -8.59 0.70
CA ARG A 251 21.10 -8.37 0.61
C ARG A 251 21.53 -8.00 -0.82
N LEU A 252 20.95 -8.64 -1.83
CA LEU A 252 21.25 -8.34 -3.23
C LEU A 252 20.67 -6.98 -3.66
N GLU A 253 19.50 -6.60 -3.17
CA GLU A 253 18.90 -5.28 -3.41
C GLU A 253 19.73 -4.17 -2.75
N CYS A 254 20.23 -4.39 -1.52
CA CYS A 254 21.17 -3.50 -0.86
C CYS A 254 22.47 -3.36 -1.69
N ALA A 255 23.02 -4.46 -2.17
CA ALA A 255 24.21 -4.45 -3.02
C ALA A 255 24.00 -3.66 -4.31
N ARG A 256 22.84 -3.83 -4.96
CA ARG A 256 22.48 -3.08 -6.18
C ARG A 256 22.46 -1.58 -5.93
N LYS A 257 21.87 -1.18 -4.81
CA LYS A 257 21.85 0.23 -4.39
C LYS A 257 23.26 0.78 -4.20
N LEU A 258 24.12 0.06 -3.45
CA LEU A 258 25.51 0.48 -3.21
C LEU A 258 26.33 0.53 -4.52
N LEU A 259 26.12 -0.40 -5.45
CA LEU A 259 26.81 -0.40 -6.75
C LEU A 259 26.44 0.81 -7.60
N ARG A 260 25.18 1.29 -7.55
CA ARG A 260 24.70 2.41 -8.34
C ARG A 260 24.99 3.78 -7.69
N GLU A 261 24.96 3.84 -6.37
CA GLU A 261 25.02 5.10 -5.62
C GLU A 261 26.40 5.43 -5.07
N THR A 262 27.37 4.48 -5.13
CA THR A 262 28.72 4.68 -4.56
C THR A 262 29.81 4.15 -5.46
N ASP A 263 31.03 4.68 -5.31
CA ASP A 263 32.25 4.21 -6.00
C ASP A 263 32.98 3.07 -5.27
N ARG A 264 32.36 2.46 -4.25
CA ARG A 264 32.98 1.37 -3.46
C ARG A 264 33.39 0.20 -4.37
N PRO A 265 34.55 -0.42 -4.18
CA PRO A 265 34.93 -1.63 -4.92
C PRO A 265 33.86 -2.72 -4.85
N VAL A 266 33.64 -3.46 -5.92
CA VAL A 266 32.62 -4.52 -5.99
C VAL A 266 32.77 -5.55 -4.86
N VAL A 267 34.01 -5.84 -4.48
CA VAL A 267 34.31 -6.76 -3.36
C VAL A 267 33.81 -6.20 -2.05
N ASP A 268 34.07 -4.91 -1.80
CA ASP A 268 33.68 -4.24 -0.56
C ASP A 268 32.15 -4.12 -0.45
N VAL A 269 31.46 -3.90 -1.58
CA VAL A 269 29.99 -3.96 -1.63
C VAL A 269 29.49 -5.35 -1.26
N GLY A 270 30.13 -6.41 -1.78
CA GLY A 270 29.79 -7.78 -1.39
C GLY A 270 29.93 -8.02 0.12
N VAL A 271 31.03 -7.57 0.73
CA VAL A 271 31.27 -7.69 2.18
C VAL A 271 30.23 -6.89 2.98
N ALA A 272 29.98 -5.63 2.62
CA ALA A 272 28.98 -4.77 3.26
C ALA A 272 27.55 -5.33 3.16
N CYS A 273 27.32 -6.23 2.21
CA CYS A 273 26.04 -6.95 2.07
C CYS A 273 26.12 -8.39 2.62
N GLY A 274 27.08 -8.68 3.47
CA GLY A 274 27.21 -9.94 4.22
C GLY A 274 27.69 -11.14 3.39
N PHE A 275 28.30 -10.92 2.22
CA PHE A 275 28.88 -12.01 1.45
C PHE A 275 30.35 -12.22 1.83
N SER A 276 30.66 -13.38 2.39
CA SER A 276 32.04 -13.78 2.75
C SER A 276 32.89 -14.16 1.54
N ASN A 277 32.29 -14.35 0.35
CA ASN A 277 32.98 -14.80 -0.86
C ASN A 277 32.50 -14.03 -2.09
N ALA A 278 33.45 -13.35 -2.77
CA ALA A 278 33.17 -12.54 -3.96
C ALA A 278 32.59 -13.35 -5.15
N SER A 279 33.01 -14.61 -5.31
CA SER A 279 32.48 -15.49 -6.35
C SER A 279 31.02 -15.86 -6.08
N HIS A 280 30.69 -16.18 -4.83
CA HIS A 280 29.33 -16.45 -4.40
C HIS A 280 28.44 -15.20 -4.59
N PHE A 281 28.94 -14.01 -4.20
CA PHE A 281 28.25 -12.74 -4.44
C PHE A 281 27.93 -12.54 -5.93
N SER A 282 28.95 -12.63 -6.79
CA SER A 282 28.80 -12.40 -8.24
C SER A 282 27.82 -13.37 -8.88
N THR A 283 27.87 -14.64 -8.47
CA THR A 283 26.96 -15.69 -8.98
C THR A 283 25.53 -15.44 -8.50
N ALA A 284 25.33 -15.17 -7.21
CA ALA A 284 24.01 -14.87 -6.65
C ALA A 284 23.39 -13.62 -7.29
N TYR A 285 24.22 -12.58 -7.50
CA TYR A 285 23.81 -11.32 -8.13
C TYR A 285 23.34 -11.54 -9.58
N LYS A 286 24.16 -12.23 -10.38
CA LYS A 286 23.83 -12.55 -11.77
C LYS A 286 22.56 -13.40 -11.88
N ASN A 287 22.39 -14.39 -11.01
CA ASN A 287 21.19 -15.25 -11.01
C ASN A 287 19.91 -14.48 -10.62
N HIS A 288 20.05 -13.35 -9.93
CA HIS A 288 18.89 -12.57 -9.47
C HIS A 288 18.54 -11.41 -10.40
N PHE A 289 19.54 -10.74 -10.99
CA PHE A 289 19.36 -9.54 -11.81
C PHE A 289 19.71 -9.73 -13.29
N ASP A 290 20.14 -10.92 -13.71
CA ASP A 290 20.63 -11.26 -15.05
C ASP A 290 21.86 -10.43 -15.50
N LEU A 291 22.46 -9.65 -14.61
CA LEU A 291 23.64 -8.81 -14.79
C LEU A 291 24.69 -9.12 -13.72
N THR A 292 25.98 -9.02 -14.06
CA THR A 292 27.04 -9.09 -13.06
C THR A 292 27.14 -7.78 -12.27
N PRO A 293 27.69 -7.77 -11.02
CA PRO A 293 27.93 -6.55 -10.28
C PRO A 293 28.78 -5.50 -11.02
N ARG A 294 29.69 -5.94 -11.90
CA ARG A 294 30.50 -5.04 -12.74
C ARG A 294 29.70 -4.38 -13.85
N GLU A 295 28.84 -5.14 -14.51
CA GLU A 295 27.94 -4.62 -15.55
C GLU A 295 26.92 -3.65 -14.96
N GLU A 296 26.37 -3.95 -13.78
CA GLU A 296 25.46 -3.05 -13.06
C GLU A 296 26.09 -1.68 -12.75
N ARG A 297 27.40 -1.63 -12.46
CA ARG A 297 28.12 -0.37 -12.18
C ARG A 297 28.35 0.48 -13.42
N GLN A 298 28.36 -0.12 -14.59
CA GLN A 298 28.60 0.55 -15.87
C GLN A 298 27.32 1.04 -16.54
N SER A 299 26.16 0.59 -16.04
CA SER A 299 24.83 0.98 -16.53
C SER A 299 24.27 2.20 -15.81
#